data_aa9b6fcf5465438cca55c0ec30d7760d
#
_entry.id   aa9b6fcf5465438cca55c0ec30d7760d
#
_cell.length_a   1.000
_cell.length_b   1.000
_cell.length_c   1.000
_cell.angle_alpha   90.00
_cell.angle_beta   90.00
_cell.angle_gamma   90.00
#
_symmetry.space_group_name_H-M   'P 1'
#
loop_
_entity.id
_entity.type
_entity.pdbx_description
1 polymer ?
#
loop_
_entity_poly.entity_id
_entity_poly.type
_entity_poly.pdbx_seq_one_letter_code
_entity_poly.pdbx_strand_id
1 'polypeptide(L)'
;MAARKSRTAKRTARPARAGRKKTSGPRRTSGRKSAATMNRERRRRERETLRLRSFEPTFTVNDIERSVRFYTEVLGFIVIEQMSDGALLQGVLLKAGTCKLGLSQDDWAKGRDRKKGEGVRIWCNTVQDIDALAVRIRSAGGVLSDEPKNQPDGDQSISVTDPDGFHLTIYRRR
;
A
#
# COMPACT_ATOMS: atom_id res chain seq x y z
N MET A 1 -63.74 54.61 -58.80
CA MET A 1 -63.51 54.59 -60.28
C MET A 1 -62.41 53.57 -60.55
N ALA A 2 -62.82 52.49 -61.20
CA ALA A 2 -62.30 51.97 -62.47
C ALA A 2 -60.79 51.71 -62.49
N ALA A 3 -60.28 50.63 -62.96
CA ALA A 3 -60.69 49.51 -63.83
C ALA A 3 -59.63 48.36 -63.71
N ARG A 4 -60.06 47.18 -63.58
CA ARG A 4 -59.89 46.00 -64.43
C ARG A 4 -58.74 46.10 -65.51
N LYS A 5 -57.81 45.08 -65.43
CA LYS A 5 -57.49 44.26 -66.61
C LYS A 5 -56.68 42.99 -66.26
N SER A 6 -57.28 41.92 -66.73
CA SER A 6 -56.80 40.57 -66.79
C SER A 6 -55.66 40.36 -67.79
N ARG A 7 -54.76 39.36 -67.57
CA ARG A 7 -54.48 38.36 -68.63
C ARG A 7 -53.25 37.48 -68.21
N THR A 8 -53.55 36.29 -68.13
CA THR A 8 -53.13 35.08 -68.90
C THR A 8 -51.85 34.38 -68.49
N ALA A 9 -52.12 33.12 -68.25
CA ALA A 9 -51.19 32.05 -67.90
C ALA A 9 -50.10 31.81 -68.94
N LYS A 10 -48.89 31.39 -68.42
CA LYS A 10 -48.00 30.49 -69.14
C LYS A 10 -47.37 29.49 -68.18
N ARG A 11 -47.78 28.26 -68.37
CA ARG A 11 -47.16 27.05 -67.83
C ARG A 11 -45.75 26.93 -68.41
N THR A 12 -44.74 26.82 -67.60
CA THR A 12 -43.46 26.24 -68.00
C THR A 12 -42.89 25.40 -66.90
N ALA A 13 -42.32 24.32 -67.33
CA ALA A 13 -41.95 23.07 -66.69
C ALA A 13 -41.01 23.26 -65.46
N ARG A 14 -41.20 22.35 -64.51
CA ARG A 14 -40.42 22.08 -63.32
C ARG A 14 -39.14 21.34 -63.69
N PRO A 15 -37.89 21.80 -63.35
CA PRO A 15 -36.74 20.93 -63.39
C PRO A 15 -36.58 20.17 -62.08
N ALA A 16 -36.06 18.96 -62.21
CA ALA A 16 -35.88 17.94 -61.20
C ALA A 16 -35.01 18.39 -60.00
N ARG A 17 -35.46 18.03 -58.82
CA ARG A 17 -34.75 18.19 -57.53
C ARG A 17 -33.56 17.24 -57.47
N ALA A 18 -32.32 17.78 -57.67
CA ALA A 18 -31.05 17.07 -57.42
C ALA A 18 -30.97 16.70 -55.95
N GLY A 19 -30.83 15.42 -55.67
CA GLY A 19 -30.69 14.88 -54.35
C GLY A 19 -29.40 15.37 -53.70
N ARG A 20 -29.52 16.11 -52.60
CA ARG A 20 -28.42 16.48 -51.74
C ARG A 20 -27.97 15.22 -50.95
N LYS A 21 -26.90 14.57 -51.39
CA LYS A 21 -26.22 13.51 -50.63
C LYS A 21 -25.78 14.08 -49.28
N LYS A 22 -26.39 13.62 -48.21
CA LYS A 22 -25.88 13.80 -46.82
C LYS A 22 -24.61 13.01 -46.72
N THR A 23 -23.47 13.68 -46.71
CA THR A 23 -22.23 13.09 -46.29
C THR A 23 -22.28 12.87 -44.77
N SER A 24 -22.54 11.62 -44.37
CA SER A 24 -22.38 11.19 -42.99
C SER A 24 -20.91 11.25 -42.67
N GLY A 25 -20.47 12.24 -41.91
CA GLY A 25 -19.12 12.31 -41.35
C GLY A 25 -18.84 11.06 -40.50
N PRO A 26 -17.59 10.66 -40.34
CA PRO A 26 -17.25 9.45 -39.59
C PRO A 26 -17.68 9.66 -38.13
N ARG A 27 -18.65 8.84 -37.69
CA ARG A 27 -19.07 8.71 -36.31
C ARG A 27 -17.84 8.29 -35.51
N ARG A 28 -17.23 9.21 -34.74
CA ARG A 28 -16.17 8.86 -33.75
C ARG A 28 -16.81 7.90 -32.73
N THR A 29 -16.68 6.62 -33.01
CA THR A 29 -16.91 5.58 -32.01
C THR A 29 -15.82 5.76 -30.97
N SER A 30 -16.18 6.24 -29.79
CA SER A 30 -15.33 6.16 -28.61
C SER A 30 -15.08 4.67 -28.35
N GLY A 31 -14.00 4.17 -28.92
CA GLY A 31 -13.66 2.76 -28.84
C GLY A 31 -13.42 2.37 -27.39
N ARG A 32 -14.39 1.72 -26.79
CA ARG A 32 -14.23 1.02 -25.51
C ARG A 32 -13.10 0.02 -25.73
N LYS A 33 -11.92 0.29 -25.13
CA LYS A 33 -10.75 -0.58 -25.24
C LYS A 33 -11.15 -2.01 -24.89
N SER A 34 -10.79 -2.97 -25.71
CA SER A 34 -11.11 -4.37 -25.45
C SER A 34 -10.45 -4.82 -24.12
N ALA A 35 -11.05 -5.80 -23.46
CA ALA A 35 -10.48 -6.39 -22.24
C ALA A 35 -9.02 -6.87 -22.45
N ALA A 36 -8.69 -7.35 -23.65
CA ALA A 36 -7.33 -7.74 -24.02
C ALA A 36 -6.37 -6.54 -24.07
N THR A 37 -6.81 -5.40 -24.61
CA THR A 37 -6.01 -4.16 -24.67
C THR A 37 -5.78 -3.61 -23.25
N MET A 38 -6.81 -3.59 -22.40
CA MET A 38 -6.69 -3.16 -21.01
C MET A 38 -5.76 -4.08 -20.20
N ASN A 39 -5.84 -5.39 -20.43
CA ASN A 39 -4.96 -6.35 -19.76
C ASN A 39 -3.51 -6.22 -20.24
N ARG A 40 -3.27 -5.91 -21.52
CA ARG A 40 -1.94 -5.63 -22.06
C ARG A 40 -1.35 -4.33 -21.52
N GLU A 41 -2.14 -3.25 -21.41
CA GLU A 41 -1.73 -1.97 -20.80
C GLU A 41 -1.42 -2.14 -19.30
N ARG A 42 -2.26 -2.90 -18.57
CA ARG A 42 -2.02 -3.23 -17.17
C ARG A 42 -0.70 -4.01 -17.01
N ARG A 43 -0.47 -5.06 -17.81
CA ARG A 43 0.80 -5.83 -17.81
C ARG A 43 2.01 -4.98 -18.19
N ARG A 44 1.86 -4.00 -19.08
CA ARG A 44 2.92 -3.06 -19.43
C ARG A 44 3.26 -2.14 -18.26
N ARG A 45 2.25 -1.56 -17.59
CA ARG A 45 2.44 -0.75 -16.39
C ARG A 45 3.09 -1.55 -15.26
N GLU A 46 2.68 -2.80 -15.07
CA GLU A 46 3.29 -3.71 -14.09
C GLU A 46 4.77 -4.02 -14.40
N ARG A 47 5.20 -3.93 -15.66
CA ARG A 47 6.62 -4.09 -16.04
C ARG A 47 7.49 -2.88 -15.75
N GLU A 48 6.88 -1.70 -15.66
CA GLU A 48 7.59 -0.43 -15.43
C GLU A 48 7.74 -0.11 -13.93
N THR A 49 7.14 -0.89 -13.04
CA THR A 49 7.25 -0.72 -11.59
C THR A 49 8.27 -1.67 -10.98
N LEU A 50 8.92 -1.24 -9.92
CA LEU A 50 9.76 -2.12 -9.11
C LEU A 50 8.92 -3.29 -8.58
N ARG A 51 9.41 -4.52 -8.77
CA ARG A 51 8.74 -5.74 -8.31
C ARG A 51 9.50 -6.34 -7.16
N LEU A 52 9.00 -6.10 -5.96
CA LEU A 52 9.52 -6.71 -4.75
C LEU A 52 8.74 -8.01 -4.46
N ARG A 53 9.44 -9.01 -3.94
CA ARG A 53 8.82 -10.23 -3.39
C ARG A 53 8.61 -10.11 -1.88
N SER A 54 9.48 -9.38 -1.21
CA SER A 54 9.41 -9.10 0.22
C SER A 54 9.95 -7.72 0.51
N PHE A 55 9.64 -7.21 1.68
CA PHE A 55 10.25 -6.04 2.27
C PHE A 55 10.70 -6.44 3.68
N GLU A 56 11.99 -6.35 3.93
CA GLU A 56 12.62 -6.82 5.17
C GLU A 56 13.34 -5.65 5.86
N PRO A 57 12.65 -4.92 6.74
CA PRO A 57 13.28 -3.83 7.50
C PRO A 57 14.37 -4.39 8.40
N THR A 58 15.45 -3.65 8.57
CA THR A 58 16.52 -4.00 9.53
C THR A 58 16.70 -2.85 10.51
N PHE A 59 16.66 -3.16 11.80
CA PHE A 59 16.90 -2.22 12.88
C PHE A 59 18.31 -2.36 13.40
N THR A 60 19.02 -1.25 13.48
CA THR A 60 20.32 -1.21 14.19
C THR A 60 20.03 -0.98 15.68
N VAL A 61 20.42 -1.94 16.51
CA VAL A 61 20.10 -1.98 17.94
C VAL A 61 21.37 -1.82 18.81
N ASN A 62 21.20 -1.31 20.02
CA ASN A 62 22.31 -1.09 20.94
C ASN A 62 22.81 -2.39 21.58
N ASP A 63 21.89 -3.31 21.83
CA ASP A 63 22.13 -4.62 22.43
C ASP A 63 21.26 -5.64 21.69
N ILE A 64 21.92 -6.38 20.80
CA ILE A 64 21.20 -7.32 19.92
C ILE A 64 20.56 -8.46 20.71
N GLU A 65 21.20 -8.95 21.79
CA GLU A 65 20.65 -10.04 22.60
C GLU A 65 19.41 -9.59 23.35
N ARG A 66 19.41 -8.37 23.91
CA ARG A 66 18.26 -7.76 24.57
C ARG A 66 17.09 -7.60 23.58
N SER A 67 17.38 -7.10 22.38
CA SER A 67 16.39 -6.92 21.34
C SER A 67 15.82 -8.26 20.85
N VAL A 68 16.68 -9.26 20.65
CA VAL A 68 16.23 -10.63 20.29
C VAL A 68 15.27 -11.18 21.35
N ARG A 69 15.62 -11.07 22.64
CA ARG A 69 14.72 -11.50 23.73
C ARG A 69 13.36 -10.79 23.66
N PHE A 70 13.36 -9.46 23.48
CA PHE A 70 12.12 -8.71 23.35
C PHE A 70 11.26 -9.21 22.19
N TYR A 71 11.81 -9.36 21.01
CA TYR A 71 11.05 -9.81 19.85
C TYR A 71 10.59 -11.25 19.97
N THR A 72 11.38 -12.15 20.55
CA THR A 72 11.04 -13.58 20.66
C THR A 72 10.12 -13.87 21.85
N GLU A 73 10.45 -13.40 23.03
CA GLU A 73 9.74 -13.76 24.26
C GLU A 73 8.49 -12.89 24.45
N VAL A 74 8.57 -11.58 24.15
CA VAL A 74 7.45 -10.66 24.34
C VAL A 74 6.52 -10.64 23.13
N LEU A 75 7.05 -10.49 21.92
CA LEU A 75 6.25 -10.37 20.70
C LEU A 75 5.97 -11.69 19.99
N GLY A 76 6.76 -12.74 20.29
CA GLY A 76 6.57 -14.08 19.74
C GLY A 76 7.09 -14.25 18.32
N PHE A 77 8.11 -13.49 17.93
CA PHE A 77 8.87 -13.75 16.72
C PHE A 77 9.73 -15.02 16.89
N ILE A 78 10.13 -15.62 15.80
CA ILE A 78 11.08 -16.74 15.77
C ILE A 78 12.36 -16.32 15.07
N VAL A 79 13.51 -16.77 15.58
CA VAL A 79 14.80 -16.61 14.92
C VAL A 79 14.91 -17.58 13.77
N ILE A 80 15.23 -17.10 12.56
CA ILE A 80 15.43 -17.93 11.38
C ILE A 80 16.86 -17.93 10.86
N GLU A 81 17.64 -16.90 11.19
CA GLU A 81 19.04 -16.79 10.79
C GLU A 81 19.80 -15.96 11.82
N GLN A 82 21.06 -16.31 12.06
CA GLN A 82 21.99 -15.59 12.93
C GLN A 82 23.31 -15.39 12.20
N MET A 83 23.88 -14.20 12.34
CA MET A 83 25.17 -13.82 11.79
C MET A 83 26.09 -13.44 12.96
N SER A 84 27.24 -14.11 13.10
CA SER A 84 28.18 -13.86 14.17
C SER A 84 29.57 -13.60 13.61
N ASP A 85 30.33 -12.76 14.30
CA ASP A 85 31.78 -12.59 14.09
C ASP A 85 32.49 -13.14 15.33
N GLY A 86 33.09 -14.32 15.16
CA GLY A 86 33.59 -15.09 16.28
C GLY A 86 32.47 -15.47 17.27
N ALA A 87 32.62 -15.07 18.51
CA ALA A 87 31.62 -15.28 19.56
C ALA A 87 30.56 -14.17 19.66
N LEU A 88 30.69 -13.09 18.89
CA LEU A 88 29.83 -11.93 18.97
C LEU A 88 28.69 -12.01 17.95
N LEU A 89 27.45 -11.96 18.42
CA LEU A 89 26.26 -11.89 17.58
C LEU A 89 26.19 -10.50 16.92
N GLN A 90 26.25 -10.44 15.59
CA GLN A 90 26.25 -9.20 14.82
C GLN A 90 24.90 -8.93 14.14
N GLY A 91 24.15 -9.98 13.79
CA GLY A 91 22.87 -9.85 13.11
C GLY A 91 21.96 -11.03 13.37
N VAL A 92 20.66 -10.75 13.32
CA VAL A 92 19.62 -11.78 13.46
C VAL A 92 18.50 -11.48 12.49
N LEU A 93 18.02 -12.49 11.80
CA LEU A 93 16.80 -12.41 11.02
C LEU A 93 15.66 -13.11 11.77
N LEU A 94 14.64 -12.33 12.07
CA LEU A 94 13.45 -12.74 12.79
C LEU A 94 12.26 -12.90 11.83
N LYS A 95 11.30 -13.74 12.21
CA LYS A 95 10.08 -13.99 11.44
C LYS A 95 8.85 -13.97 12.33
N ALA A 96 7.77 -13.32 11.86
CA ALA A 96 6.43 -13.41 12.44
C ALA A 96 5.42 -13.62 11.30
N GLY A 97 4.77 -14.77 11.26
CA GLY A 97 3.95 -15.17 10.11
C GLY A 97 4.77 -15.22 8.81
N THR A 98 4.42 -14.39 7.82
CA THR A 98 5.16 -14.26 6.56
C THR A 98 6.15 -13.09 6.56
N CYS A 99 6.10 -12.22 7.57
CA CYS A 99 6.92 -11.04 7.66
C CYS A 99 8.28 -11.35 8.30
N LYS A 100 9.30 -10.61 7.87
CA LYS A 100 10.66 -10.71 8.41
C LYS A 100 11.13 -9.37 8.93
N LEU A 101 11.99 -9.41 9.95
CA LEU A 101 12.62 -8.26 10.57
C LEU A 101 14.09 -8.61 10.86
N GLY A 102 15.00 -7.82 10.32
CA GLY A 102 16.42 -7.90 10.65
C GLY A 102 16.75 -7.09 11.91
N LEU A 103 17.64 -7.61 12.73
CA LEU A 103 18.32 -6.86 13.78
C LEU A 103 19.82 -6.86 13.47
N SER A 104 20.47 -5.72 13.64
CA SER A 104 21.92 -5.57 13.47
C SER A 104 22.50 -4.88 14.69
N GLN A 105 23.58 -5.45 15.25
CA GLN A 105 24.33 -4.81 16.33
C GLN A 105 24.92 -3.49 15.85
N ASP A 106 24.80 -2.43 16.64
CA ASP A 106 25.45 -1.16 16.35
C ASP A 106 26.97 -1.28 16.56
N ASP A 107 27.73 -0.85 15.58
CA ASP A 107 29.20 -0.76 15.62
C ASP A 107 29.69 0.53 16.31
N TRP A 108 28.78 1.39 16.72
CA TRP A 108 29.05 2.67 17.37
C TRP A 108 29.85 3.69 16.54
N ALA A 109 30.03 3.43 15.26
CA ALA A 109 30.80 4.34 14.39
C ALA A 109 30.16 5.74 14.28
N LYS A 110 28.85 5.85 14.55
CA LYS A 110 28.10 7.12 14.55
C LYS A 110 27.82 7.68 15.97
N GLY A 111 28.54 7.20 16.98
CA GLY A 111 28.38 7.61 18.38
C GLY A 111 27.36 6.77 19.15
N ARG A 112 27.56 6.74 20.50
CA ARG A 112 26.73 5.94 21.42
C ARG A 112 25.42 6.62 21.81
N ASP A 113 25.37 7.94 21.77
CA ASP A 113 24.21 8.74 22.23
C ASP A 113 23.15 8.96 21.16
N ARG A 114 23.24 8.22 20.06
CA ARG A 114 22.31 8.32 18.96
C ARG A 114 20.95 7.74 19.35
N LYS A 115 19.92 8.58 19.27
CA LYS A 115 18.54 8.14 19.43
C LYS A 115 18.15 7.28 18.23
N LYS A 116 17.64 6.08 18.52
CA LYS A 116 17.14 5.13 17.52
C LYS A 116 15.63 5.16 17.47
N GLY A 117 15.06 4.63 16.39
CA GLY A 117 13.61 4.56 16.22
C GLY A 117 12.92 5.89 15.88
N GLU A 118 13.61 7.03 15.93
CA GLU A 118 13.01 8.32 15.57
C GLU A 118 12.62 8.37 14.09
N GLY A 119 11.36 8.78 13.83
CA GLY A 119 10.83 8.87 12.46
C GLY A 119 10.48 7.53 11.81
N VAL A 120 10.69 6.41 12.49
CA VAL A 120 10.35 5.07 12.00
C VAL A 120 9.12 4.54 12.72
N ARG A 121 8.11 4.13 11.96
CA ARG A 121 6.90 3.47 12.47
C ARG A 121 6.63 2.24 11.62
N ILE A 122 6.45 1.10 12.27
CA ILE A 122 6.11 -0.15 11.61
C ILE A 122 4.66 -0.51 11.93
N TRP A 123 3.86 -0.68 10.88
CA TRP A 123 2.48 -1.11 10.98
C TRP A 123 2.40 -2.60 10.67
N CYS A 124 1.95 -3.38 11.65
CA CYS A 124 1.88 -4.83 11.59
C CYS A 124 0.41 -5.26 11.55
N ASN A 125 -0.06 -5.74 10.40
CA ASN A 125 -1.40 -6.31 10.31
C ASN A 125 -1.41 -7.74 10.85
N THR A 126 -2.40 -8.06 11.69
CA THR A 126 -2.60 -9.39 12.26
C THR A 126 -4.05 -9.84 12.13
N VAL A 127 -4.26 -11.16 12.16
CA VAL A 127 -5.58 -11.78 12.29
C VAL A 127 -5.89 -12.16 13.74
N GLN A 128 -4.92 -12.00 14.64
CA GLN A 128 -5.06 -12.34 16.06
C GLN A 128 -5.97 -11.33 16.77
N ASP A 129 -6.57 -11.77 17.85
CA ASP A 129 -7.34 -10.90 18.73
C ASP A 129 -6.41 -9.94 19.46
N ILE A 130 -6.71 -8.64 19.38
CA ILE A 130 -5.85 -7.58 19.91
C ILE A 130 -5.84 -7.56 21.43
N ASP A 131 -6.98 -7.80 22.08
CA ASP A 131 -7.05 -7.84 23.54
C ASP A 131 -6.28 -9.03 24.09
N ALA A 132 -6.43 -10.21 23.49
CA ALA A 132 -5.66 -11.41 23.85
C ALA A 132 -4.15 -11.21 23.63
N LEU A 133 -3.77 -10.53 22.54
CA LEU A 133 -2.39 -10.19 22.26
C LEU A 133 -1.81 -9.24 23.31
N ALA A 134 -2.58 -8.22 23.72
CA ALA A 134 -2.18 -7.27 24.77
C ALA A 134 -1.94 -7.99 26.11
N VAL A 135 -2.82 -8.92 26.49
CA VAL A 135 -2.66 -9.74 27.69
C VAL A 135 -1.38 -10.57 27.61
N ARG A 136 -1.12 -11.22 26.46
CA ARG A 136 0.09 -12.04 26.26
C ARG A 136 1.37 -11.20 26.38
N ILE A 137 1.41 -10.03 25.74
CA ILE A 137 2.56 -9.13 25.80
C ILE A 137 2.87 -8.72 27.23
N ARG A 138 1.85 -8.33 28.00
CA ARG A 138 2.02 -7.95 29.43
C ARG A 138 2.48 -9.13 30.28
N SER A 139 1.92 -10.33 30.07
CA SER A 139 2.31 -11.53 30.80
C SER A 139 3.77 -11.93 30.54
N ALA A 140 4.30 -11.57 29.38
CA ALA A 140 5.71 -11.76 29.01
C ALA A 140 6.62 -10.60 29.46
N GLY A 141 6.10 -9.66 30.28
CA GLY A 141 6.86 -8.51 30.79
C GLY A 141 6.97 -7.34 29.83
N GLY A 142 6.25 -7.36 28.71
CA GLY A 142 6.20 -6.26 27.76
C GLY A 142 5.31 -5.11 28.24
N VAL A 143 5.66 -3.90 27.83
CA VAL A 143 4.89 -2.68 28.11
C VAL A 143 4.27 -2.17 26.81
N LEU A 144 2.96 -1.90 26.84
CA LEU A 144 2.25 -1.29 25.74
C LEU A 144 2.48 0.22 25.76
N SER A 145 2.82 0.80 24.61
CA SER A 145 2.89 2.24 24.44
C SER A 145 1.49 2.85 24.24
N ASP A 146 0.61 2.08 23.59
CA ASP A 146 -0.83 2.36 23.50
C ASP A 146 -1.63 1.12 23.86
N GLU A 147 -2.62 1.31 24.72
CA GLU A 147 -3.59 0.27 25.09
C GLU A 147 -4.49 -0.12 23.91
N PRO A 148 -5.13 -1.31 23.95
CA PRO A 148 -6.10 -1.70 22.94
C PRO A 148 -7.14 -0.61 22.70
N LYS A 149 -7.26 -0.15 21.46
CA LYS A 149 -8.22 0.88 21.07
C LYS A 149 -8.86 0.56 19.74
N ASN A 150 -10.14 0.92 19.63
CA ASN A 150 -10.85 0.91 18.36
C ASN A 150 -10.52 2.17 17.59
N GLN A 151 -10.16 2.03 16.34
CA GLN A 151 -9.94 3.14 15.42
C GLN A 151 -11.28 3.58 14.79
N PRO A 152 -11.39 4.81 14.26
CA PRO A 152 -12.62 5.30 13.63
C PRO A 152 -13.11 4.46 12.43
N ASP A 153 -12.19 3.78 11.73
CA ASP A 153 -12.47 2.86 10.62
C ASP A 153 -12.93 1.46 11.07
N GLY A 154 -12.98 1.22 12.40
CA GLY A 154 -13.41 -0.03 13.00
C GLY A 154 -12.27 -1.02 13.24
N ASP A 155 -11.06 -0.70 12.83
CA ASP A 155 -9.88 -1.49 13.14
C ASP A 155 -9.56 -1.42 14.63
N GLN A 156 -8.97 -2.48 15.17
CA GLN A 156 -8.45 -2.54 16.54
C GLN A 156 -6.93 -2.52 16.53
N SER A 157 -6.29 -1.80 17.46
CA SER A 157 -4.83 -1.71 17.49
C SER A 157 -4.27 -1.57 18.90
N ILE A 158 -3.00 -2.00 19.04
CA ILE A 158 -2.10 -1.72 20.18
C ILE A 158 -0.78 -1.21 19.63
N SER A 159 -0.01 -0.51 20.47
CA SER A 159 1.36 -0.12 20.12
C SER A 159 2.34 -0.59 21.18
N VAL A 160 3.52 -0.97 20.73
CA VAL A 160 4.67 -1.30 21.57
C VAL A 160 5.89 -0.56 21.10
N THR A 161 6.79 -0.27 22.03
CA THR A 161 8.10 0.30 21.73
C THR A 161 9.16 -0.72 22.13
N ASP A 162 10.08 -0.99 21.23
CA ASP A 162 11.18 -1.90 21.50
C ASP A 162 12.24 -1.26 22.41
N PRO A 163 13.24 -2.03 22.91
CA PRO A 163 14.26 -1.51 23.82
C PRO A 163 15.08 -0.33 23.28
N ASP A 164 15.14 -0.15 21.96
CA ASP A 164 15.90 0.91 21.28
C ASP A 164 15.04 2.08 20.80
N GLY A 165 13.73 2.05 21.05
CA GLY A 165 12.82 3.12 20.70
C GLY A 165 12.11 2.95 19.35
N PHE A 166 12.18 1.79 18.71
CA PHE A 166 11.40 1.53 17.50
C PHE A 166 9.94 1.25 17.85
N HIS A 167 9.04 1.96 17.16
CA HIS A 167 7.61 1.85 17.40
C HIS A 167 6.94 0.88 16.45
N LEU A 168 6.23 -0.10 17.01
CA LEU A 168 5.41 -1.06 16.28
C LEU A 168 3.94 -0.85 16.67
N THR A 169 3.10 -0.60 15.68
CA THR A 169 1.65 -0.60 15.83
C THR A 169 1.10 -1.89 15.23
N ILE A 170 0.52 -2.72 16.08
CA ILE A 170 -0.08 -3.99 15.69
C ILE A 170 -1.58 -3.78 15.59
N TYR A 171 -2.17 -4.09 14.45
CA TYR A 171 -3.58 -3.83 14.21
C TYR A 171 -4.27 -5.01 13.52
N ARG A 172 -5.56 -5.15 13.81
CA ARG A 172 -6.45 -6.12 13.18
C ARG A 172 -7.53 -5.36 12.43
N ARG A 173 -7.65 -5.64 11.15
CA ARG A 173 -8.78 -5.16 10.36
C ARG A 173 -10.05 -5.90 10.72
N ARG A 174 -11.16 -5.16 10.75
CA ARG A 174 -12.50 -5.73 10.85
C ARG A 174 -12.93 -6.49 9.62
#